data_e85ec7d52f2cde08ee218f8a1a73e6b9
#
_entry.id   e85ec7d52f2cde08ee218f8a1a73e6b9
#
_cell.length_a   1.000
_cell.length_b   1.000
_cell.length_c   1.000
_cell.angle_alpha   90.00
_cell.angle_beta   90.00
_cell.angle_gamma   90.00
#
_symmetry.space_group_name_H-M   'P 1'
#
loop_
_entity.id
_entity.type
_entity.pdbx_description
1 polymer ?
#
loop_
_entity_poly.entity_id
_entity_poly.type
_entity_poly.pdbx_seq_one_letter_code
_entity_poly.pdbx_strand_id
1 'polypeptide(L)'
;MTDYFRINFINELSKYKNVDMGGKYKNNVGKINDKILFLSSYKFSIAMENTEGDGYISEKIIDSFLSGTIPIYYGSYMVEEFINPKSFILIKGEKDILQKIEYIKKLIMMSKFIEIL
;
A
#
# COMPACT_ATOMS: atom_id res chain seq x y z
N MET A 1 -14.84 5.91 8.22
CA MET A 1 -14.82 4.50 7.79
C MET A 1 -13.59 4.22 6.96
N THR A 2 -12.80 3.29 7.42
CA THR A 2 -11.54 2.96 6.77
C THR A 2 -11.71 2.34 5.39
N ASP A 3 -12.78 1.57 5.19
CA ASP A 3 -13.05 1.00 3.86
C ASP A 3 -13.29 2.10 2.82
N TYR A 4 -14.00 3.14 3.20
CA TYR A 4 -14.22 4.28 2.31
C TYR A 4 -12.89 4.96 1.95
N PHE A 5 -12.02 5.13 2.94
CA PHE A 5 -10.72 5.74 2.73
C PHE A 5 -9.86 4.90 1.77
N ARG A 6 -9.82 3.59 1.99
CA ARG A 6 -9.07 2.67 1.14
C ARG A 6 -9.56 2.71 -0.29
N ILE A 7 -10.88 2.67 -0.45
CA ILE A 7 -11.51 2.72 -1.78
C ILE A 7 -11.16 4.02 -2.49
N ASN A 8 -11.22 5.14 -1.79
CA ASN A 8 -10.90 6.43 -2.37
C ASN A 8 -9.43 6.48 -2.82
N PHE A 9 -8.52 5.97 -1.99
CA PHE A 9 -7.10 5.92 -2.35
C PHE A 9 -6.88 5.04 -3.59
N ILE A 10 -7.50 3.87 -3.62
CA ILE A 10 -7.37 2.96 -4.76
C ILE A 10 -7.91 3.59 -6.04
N ASN A 11 -9.04 4.29 -5.96
CA ASN A 11 -9.62 4.97 -7.11
C ASN A 11 -8.69 6.06 -7.64
N GLU A 12 -8.09 6.85 -6.75
CA GLU A 12 -7.15 7.89 -7.16
C GLU A 12 -5.87 7.31 -7.76
N LEU A 13 -5.33 6.27 -7.15
CA LEU A 13 -4.14 5.61 -7.66
C LEU A 13 -4.41 4.93 -9.01
N SER A 14 -5.61 4.37 -9.20
CA SER A 14 -5.99 3.68 -10.43
C SER A 14 -6.04 4.60 -11.64
N LYS A 15 -6.16 5.90 -11.44
CA LYS A 15 -6.08 6.86 -12.53
C LYS A 15 -4.70 6.90 -13.16
N TYR A 16 -3.70 6.49 -12.42
CA TYR A 16 -2.31 6.48 -12.87
C TYR A 16 -1.84 5.06 -13.23
N LYS A 17 -2.09 4.09 -12.36
CA LYS A 17 -1.61 2.72 -12.49
C LYS A 17 -2.72 1.75 -12.14
N ASN A 18 -2.85 0.67 -12.88
CA ASN A 18 -3.82 -0.37 -12.54
C ASN A 18 -3.47 -1.00 -11.18
N VAL A 19 -4.47 -1.17 -10.32
CA VAL A 19 -4.32 -1.79 -9.02
C VAL A 19 -4.96 -3.17 -9.05
N ASP A 20 -4.16 -4.20 -8.81
CA ASP A 20 -4.68 -5.57 -8.77
C ASP A 20 -5.31 -5.84 -7.41
N MET A 21 -6.55 -6.28 -7.42
CA MET A 21 -7.36 -6.51 -6.24
C MET A 21 -7.59 -8.00 -6.05
N GLY A 22 -6.90 -8.59 -5.07
CA GLY A 22 -6.97 -10.03 -4.82
C GLY A 22 -7.93 -10.45 -3.72
N GLY A 23 -8.52 -9.49 -3.01
CA GLY A 23 -9.47 -9.77 -1.94
C GLY A 23 -10.90 -9.92 -2.43
N LYS A 24 -11.85 -9.81 -1.51
CA LYS A 24 -13.27 -9.95 -1.86
C LYS A 24 -13.81 -8.73 -2.58
N TYR A 25 -13.28 -7.54 -2.29
CA TYR A 25 -13.78 -6.29 -2.85
C TYR A 25 -13.19 -6.06 -4.23
N LYS A 26 -14.04 -5.97 -5.24
CA LYS A 26 -13.66 -5.68 -6.64
C LYS A 26 -12.45 -6.50 -7.11
N ASN A 27 -12.45 -7.77 -6.78
CA ASN A 27 -11.38 -8.68 -7.20
C ASN A 27 -11.27 -8.67 -8.74
N ASN A 28 -10.08 -8.40 -9.26
CA ASN A 28 -9.83 -8.39 -10.70
C ASN A 28 -8.74 -9.37 -11.14
N VAL A 29 -8.26 -10.21 -10.22
CA VAL A 29 -7.18 -11.18 -10.53
C VAL A 29 -7.56 -12.62 -10.17
N GLY A 30 -8.78 -12.87 -9.66
CA GLY A 30 -9.22 -14.21 -9.30
C GLY A 30 -8.86 -14.60 -7.88
N LYS A 31 -8.93 -15.89 -7.58
CA LYS A 31 -8.69 -16.42 -6.25
C LYS A 31 -7.21 -16.40 -5.91
N ILE A 32 -6.90 -15.91 -4.71
CA ILE A 32 -5.53 -15.88 -4.21
C ILE A 32 -5.37 -17.00 -3.17
N ASN A 33 -4.49 -17.96 -3.43
CA ASN A 33 -4.22 -19.06 -2.53
C ASN A 33 -3.11 -18.74 -1.52
N ASP A 34 -2.11 -17.95 -1.93
CA ASP A 34 -0.99 -17.57 -1.10
C ASP A 34 -0.77 -16.06 -1.24
N LYS A 35 -1.13 -15.34 -0.20
CA LYS A 35 -1.08 -13.87 -0.22
C LYS A 35 0.35 -13.35 -0.39
N ILE A 36 1.31 -13.92 0.33
CA ILE A 36 2.69 -13.44 0.29
C ILE A 36 3.29 -13.71 -1.09
N LEU A 37 3.05 -14.88 -1.65
CA LEU A 37 3.51 -15.18 -2.98
C LEU A 37 2.87 -14.27 -4.03
N PHE A 38 1.57 -14.01 -3.90
CA PHE A 38 0.87 -13.09 -4.79
C PHE A 38 1.49 -11.70 -4.74
N LEU A 39 1.70 -11.16 -3.52
CA LEU A 39 2.27 -9.83 -3.36
C LEU A 39 3.69 -9.73 -3.88
N SER A 40 4.46 -10.81 -3.84
CA SER A 40 5.88 -10.79 -4.18
C SER A 40 6.17 -10.41 -5.64
N SER A 41 5.15 -10.44 -6.52
CA SER A 41 5.33 -10.00 -7.90
C SER A 41 5.14 -8.49 -8.10
N TYR A 42 4.85 -7.74 -7.02
CA TYR A 42 4.58 -6.31 -7.12
C TYR A 42 5.68 -5.51 -6.42
N LYS A 43 5.86 -4.27 -6.84
CA LYS A 43 6.80 -3.36 -6.17
C LYS A 43 6.19 -2.77 -4.91
N PHE A 44 4.90 -2.44 -4.96
CA PHE A 44 4.16 -1.84 -3.85
C PHE A 44 2.98 -2.72 -3.47
N SER A 45 2.61 -2.71 -2.19
CA SER A 45 1.38 -3.34 -1.74
C SER A 45 0.64 -2.42 -0.79
N ILE A 46 -0.69 -2.43 -0.88
CA ILE A 46 -1.52 -1.58 -0.04
C ILE A 46 -1.81 -2.32 1.26
N ALA A 47 -1.34 -1.74 2.37
CA ALA A 47 -1.44 -2.32 3.70
C ALA A 47 -2.23 -1.36 4.60
N MET A 48 -3.53 -1.23 4.36
CA MET A 48 -4.39 -0.33 5.11
C MET A 48 -5.23 -1.08 6.12
N GLU A 49 -5.21 -0.59 7.36
CA GLU A 49 -5.97 -1.20 8.43
C GLU A 49 -7.46 -0.93 8.24
N ASN A 50 -8.29 -1.83 8.76
CA ASN A 50 -9.74 -1.66 8.70
C ASN A 50 -10.25 -0.61 9.67
N THR A 51 -9.49 -0.35 10.74
CA THR A 51 -9.80 0.73 11.69
C THR A 51 -8.55 1.55 11.92
N GLU A 52 -8.73 2.86 12.13
CA GLU A 52 -7.62 3.75 12.39
C GLU A 52 -7.51 4.06 13.88
N GLY A 53 -6.38 4.62 14.27
CA GLY A 53 -6.20 5.27 15.58
C GLY A 53 -5.27 4.53 16.51
N ASP A 54 -5.77 3.87 17.46
CA ASP A 54 -5.27 3.55 18.79
C ASP A 54 -4.10 2.56 18.93
N GLY A 55 -3.26 2.43 17.95
CA GLY A 55 -2.03 1.63 18.12
C GLY A 55 -2.11 0.21 17.61
N TYR A 56 -3.25 -0.22 17.08
CA TYR A 56 -3.35 -1.56 16.52
C TYR A 56 -2.66 -1.63 15.15
N ILE A 57 -1.64 -2.45 15.06
CA ILE A 57 -0.92 -2.69 13.81
C ILE A 57 -1.09 -4.17 13.49
N SER A 58 -1.78 -4.48 12.40
CA SER A 58 -2.07 -5.86 12.03
C SER A 58 -0.95 -6.47 11.19
N GLU A 59 -1.16 -7.72 10.79
CA GLU A 59 -0.26 -8.46 9.92
C GLU A 59 -0.14 -7.86 8.51
N LYS A 60 -1.01 -6.92 8.15
CA LYS A 60 -1.00 -6.37 6.78
C LYS A 60 0.34 -5.79 6.38
N ILE A 61 0.94 -4.96 7.25
CA ILE A 61 2.24 -4.37 6.93
C ILE A 61 3.36 -5.42 6.98
N ILE A 62 3.23 -6.39 7.88
CA ILE A 62 4.21 -7.47 7.99
C ILE A 62 4.19 -8.33 6.72
N ASP A 63 3.00 -8.67 6.22
CA ASP A 63 2.87 -9.44 4.98
C ASP A 63 3.52 -8.71 3.80
N SER A 64 3.39 -7.38 3.75
CA SER A 64 4.05 -6.58 2.72
C SER A 64 5.57 -6.72 2.80
N PHE A 65 6.14 -6.61 4.00
CA PHE A 65 7.59 -6.76 4.16
C PHE A 65 8.06 -8.17 3.82
N LEU A 66 7.31 -9.19 4.25
CA LEU A 66 7.66 -10.58 3.95
C LEU A 66 7.64 -10.87 2.46
N SER A 67 6.78 -10.20 1.71
CA SER A 67 6.70 -10.38 0.26
C SER A 67 7.74 -9.58 -0.52
N GLY A 68 8.49 -8.70 0.14
CA GLY A 68 9.49 -7.86 -0.51
C GLY A 68 8.93 -6.62 -1.18
N THR A 69 7.67 -6.30 -0.95
CA THR A 69 7.06 -5.08 -1.50
C THR A 69 7.31 -3.88 -0.58
N ILE A 70 7.05 -2.70 -1.10
CA ILE A 70 7.06 -1.46 -0.31
C ILE A 70 5.62 -1.23 0.16
N PRO A 71 5.35 -1.30 1.48
CA PRO A 71 4.00 -1.08 1.98
C PRO A 71 3.54 0.36 1.80
N ILE A 72 2.28 0.52 1.40
CA ILE A 72 1.59 1.81 1.45
C ILE A 72 0.60 1.67 2.59
N TYR A 73 0.88 2.31 3.70
CA TYR A 73 0.19 2.05 4.96
C TYR A 73 -0.69 3.21 5.40
N TYR A 74 -1.86 2.88 5.93
CA TYR A 74 -2.75 3.79 6.63
C TYR A 74 -3.40 3.03 7.77
N GLY A 75 -3.45 3.62 8.96
CA GLY A 75 -4.09 2.97 10.10
C GLY A 75 -3.61 3.54 11.41
N SER A 76 -2.81 2.79 12.14
CA SER A 76 -2.31 3.23 13.44
C SER A 76 -1.38 4.43 13.31
N TYR A 77 -1.66 5.48 14.09
CA TYR A 77 -0.77 6.63 14.17
C TYR A 77 0.53 6.32 14.92
N MET A 78 0.62 5.15 15.54
CA MET A 78 1.81 4.73 16.28
C MET A 78 2.77 3.90 15.43
N VAL A 79 2.47 3.69 14.15
CA VAL A 79 3.27 2.81 13.29
C VAL A 79 4.73 3.24 13.23
N GLU A 80 5.00 4.54 13.22
CA GLU A 80 6.37 5.06 13.11
C GLU A 80 7.20 4.81 14.37
N GLU A 81 6.56 4.48 15.49
CA GLU A 81 7.28 4.14 16.72
C GLU A 81 7.83 2.72 16.69
N PHE A 82 7.24 1.85 15.88
CA PHE A 82 7.59 0.43 15.83
C PHE A 82 8.25 0.01 14.53
N ILE A 83 8.05 0.78 13.46
CA ILE A 83 8.55 0.43 12.13
C ILE A 83 9.27 1.64 11.55
N ASN A 84 10.46 1.41 11.00
CA ASN A 84 11.27 2.47 10.42
C ASN A 84 10.48 3.24 9.35
N PRO A 85 10.23 4.54 9.54
CA PRO A 85 9.44 5.32 8.57
C PRO A 85 10.08 5.43 7.18
N LYS A 86 11.36 5.10 7.04
CA LYS A 86 12.02 5.09 5.73
C LYS A 86 11.75 3.81 4.95
N SER A 87 11.13 2.80 5.57
CA SER A 87 10.91 1.49 4.95
C SER A 87 9.55 1.35 4.28
N PHE A 88 8.66 2.32 4.44
CA PHE A 88 7.30 2.25 3.89
C PHE A 88 6.76 3.64 3.60
N ILE A 89 5.60 3.69 2.92
CA ILE A 89 4.93 4.95 2.60
C ILE A 89 3.75 5.10 3.52
N LEU A 90 3.76 6.13 4.36
CA LEU A 90 2.69 6.40 5.32
C LEU A 90 1.73 7.44 4.75
N ILE A 91 0.44 7.07 4.69
CA ILE A 91 -0.61 8.02 4.33
C ILE A 91 -1.29 8.44 5.63
N LYS A 92 -1.31 9.73 5.91
CA LYS A 92 -1.81 10.24 7.19
C LYS A 92 -3.29 10.61 7.18
N GLY A 93 -3.90 10.73 6.00
CA GLY A 93 -5.30 11.09 5.88
C GLY A 93 -5.65 11.46 4.45
N GLU A 94 -6.89 11.85 4.21
CA GLU A 94 -7.35 12.18 2.85
C GLU A 94 -6.56 13.31 2.20
N LYS A 95 -6.15 14.29 3.00
CA LYS A 95 -5.39 15.43 2.47
C LYS A 95 -4.01 15.02 1.97
N ASP A 96 -3.52 13.87 2.40
CA ASP A 96 -2.20 13.37 2.06
C ASP A 96 -2.20 12.46 0.82
N ILE A 97 -3.37 12.04 0.36
CA ILE A 97 -3.49 11.02 -0.70
C ILE A 97 -2.79 11.45 -1.98
N LEU A 98 -3.14 12.61 -2.51
CA LEU A 98 -2.59 13.04 -3.80
C LEU A 98 -1.09 13.26 -3.72
N GLN A 99 -0.60 13.80 -2.61
CA GLN A 99 0.82 14.01 -2.41
C GLN A 99 1.59 12.69 -2.40
N LYS A 100 1.06 11.67 -1.73
CA LYS A 100 1.71 10.36 -1.68
C LYS A 100 1.63 9.64 -3.01
N ILE A 101 0.56 9.81 -3.77
CA ILE A 101 0.49 9.25 -5.12
C ILE A 101 1.57 9.87 -6.01
N GLU A 102 1.80 11.18 -5.93
CA GLU A 102 2.89 11.82 -6.67
C GLU A 102 4.25 11.26 -6.26
N TYR A 103 4.44 11.00 -4.98
CA TYR A 103 5.67 10.39 -4.49
C TYR A 103 5.86 8.97 -5.05
N ILE A 104 4.79 8.16 -5.08
CA ILE A 104 4.82 6.83 -5.67
C ILE A 104 5.20 6.89 -7.14
N LYS A 105 4.62 7.83 -7.89
CA LYS A 105 4.97 8.03 -9.30
C LYS A 105 6.46 8.29 -9.47
N LYS A 106 7.04 9.13 -8.63
CA LYS A 106 8.46 9.44 -8.69
C LYS A 106 9.32 8.20 -8.42
N LEU A 107 8.93 7.39 -7.43
CA LEU A 107 9.65 6.17 -7.13
C LEU A 107 9.61 5.18 -8.29
N ILE A 108 8.48 5.06 -8.95
CA ILE A 108 8.35 4.17 -10.10
C ILE A 108 9.24 4.65 -11.26
N MET A 109 9.25 5.95 -11.52
CA MET A 109 10.09 6.52 -12.57
C MET A 109 11.57 6.32 -12.29
N MET A 110 12.00 6.55 -11.05
CA MET A 110 13.39 6.34 -10.65
C MET A 110 13.82 4.90 -10.83
N SER A 111 12.95 3.96 -10.46
CA SER A 111 13.22 2.53 -10.62
C SER A 111 13.43 2.17 -12.09
N LYS A 112 12.58 2.68 -12.99
CA LYS A 112 12.73 2.45 -14.43
C LYS A 112 14.03 3.02 -14.97
N PHE A 113 14.40 4.19 -14.49
CA PHE A 113 15.64 4.84 -14.92
C PHE A 113 16.86 4.01 -14.51
N ILE A 114 16.85 3.49 -13.30
CA ILE A 114 17.94 2.65 -12.80
C ILE A 114 18.05 1.35 -13.61
N GLU A 115 16.94 0.77 -13.99
CA GLU A 115 16.92 -0.45 -14.81
C GLU A 115 17.57 -0.25 -16.19
N ILE A 116 17.46 0.96 -16.74
CA ILE A 116 18.05 1.29 -18.02
C ILE A 116 19.56 1.41 -17.92
N LEU A 117 20.02 1.92 -16.81
CA LEU A 117 21.47 2.09 -16.57
C LEU A 117 22.17 0.75 -16.33
#